data_a3249df445302f4c173e95f8c6a189b2
#
_entry.id   a3249df445302f4c173e95f8c6a189b2
#
_cell.length_a   1.000
_cell.length_b   1.000
_cell.length_c   1.000
_cell.angle_alpha   90.00
_cell.angle_beta   90.00
_cell.angle_gamma   90.00
#
_symmetry.space_group_name_H-M   'P 1'
#
loop_
_entity.id
_entity.type
_entity.pdbx_description
1 polymer ?
#
loop_
_entity_poly.entity_id
_entity_poly.type
_entity_poly.pdbx_seq_one_letter_code
_entity_poly.pdbx_strand_id
1 'polypeptide(L)'
;MKYGFLFGAGTEAAYGLPSGGKFALEIFRYDTAKSKEAFKNSRDNVDTHTAYANDWLPEGFNDKNISTFGKTVFQNIIKDTVEQRRGSIISRLNNFDDLARKVARSFQKSNKIDIVEVIERNLNTSIDNARMGQDVVFIDEFQRGNALFSNTFFGALLLLYKKSGFYNIENRVEMGKIILSILQLQIGALSEELSRKINDSIFKKKDDTIDLFDDLGEIIQLNYSAAGLVGLEYLLEPKHIDMNTDENYVLAFARELMEDLYATVLDYKSLIDSNWRYLYYPKSDWAKFSKICIFLYTVRDYIASCAEGINQNNPNGYYNMLKKAVDEGKYELSGVATTNYNQFIQEILQYDVSYLNGSTEIWYDPYVNKMGSKASLDTNEHHILVPLMFTQSGTKPMTSIDMSMVYVDTYKKWKQSDAIVVVGFGFGVDDEHIGVRPHEIPIK
;
A
#
# COMPACT_ATOMS: atom_id res chain seq x y z
N MET A 1 -30.51 -19.72 12.08
CA MET A 1 -30.25 -18.28 12.03
C MET A 1 -29.57 -17.95 10.71
N LYS A 2 -30.01 -16.91 10.05
CA LYS A 2 -29.45 -16.44 8.77
C LYS A 2 -28.38 -15.37 9.05
N TYR A 3 -27.23 -15.52 8.42
CA TYR A 3 -26.12 -14.60 8.61
C TYR A 3 -25.68 -13.95 7.30
N GLY A 4 -25.51 -12.64 7.34
CA GLY A 4 -24.76 -11.89 6.35
C GLY A 4 -23.29 -11.82 6.72
N PHE A 5 -22.39 -11.83 5.73
CA PHE A 5 -20.97 -11.70 5.96
C PHE A 5 -20.37 -10.58 5.13
N LEU A 6 -19.46 -9.81 5.76
CA LEU A 6 -18.59 -8.85 5.10
C LEU A 6 -17.13 -9.21 5.39
N PHE A 7 -16.36 -9.43 4.33
CA PHE A 7 -14.95 -9.74 4.43
C PHE A 7 -14.09 -8.60 3.90
N GLY A 8 -13.03 -8.26 4.62
CA GLY A 8 -12.02 -7.30 4.22
C GLY A 8 -10.61 -7.90 4.13
N ALA A 9 -9.63 -7.08 3.80
CA ALA A 9 -8.24 -7.49 3.51
C ALA A 9 -7.59 -8.31 4.65
N GLY A 10 -7.96 -8.07 5.90
CA GLY A 10 -7.43 -8.82 7.03
C GLY A 10 -7.75 -10.32 7.03
N THR A 11 -8.80 -10.75 6.31
CA THR A 11 -9.15 -12.18 6.19
C THR A 11 -8.16 -12.97 5.35
N GLU A 12 -7.53 -12.33 4.40
CA GLU A 12 -6.64 -12.97 3.43
C GLU A 12 -5.19 -13.06 3.89
N ALA A 13 -4.85 -12.35 4.96
CA ALA A 13 -3.54 -12.49 5.60
C ALA A 13 -3.25 -13.93 6.06
N ALA A 14 -4.30 -14.68 6.46
CA ALA A 14 -4.17 -16.09 6.82
C ALA A 14 -3.80 -17.00 5.63
N TYR A 15 -4.03 -16.54 4.41
CA TYR A 15 -3.67 -17.24 3.17
C TYR A 15 -2.31 -16.78 2.62
N GLY A 16 -1.64 -15.81 3.29
CA GLY A 16 -0.34 -15.32 2.89
C GLY A 16 -0.37 -14.13 1.93
N LEU A 17 -1.57 -13.57 1.67
CA LEU A 17 -1.67 -12.36 0.84
C LEU A 17 -1.16 -11.12 1.59
N PRO A 18 -0.47 -10.22 0.89
CA PRO A 18 0.00 -8.98 1.48
C PRO A 18 -1.17 -8.10 1.90
N SER A 19 -1.11 -7.54 3.11
CA SER A 19 -2.11 -6.62 3.63
C SER A 19 -1.64 -5.17 3.56
N GLY A 20 -2.54 -4.26 3.16
CA GLY A 20 -2.38 -2.82 3.37
C GLY A 20 -1.24 -2.15 2.62
N GLY A 21 -0.31 -1.51 3.33
CA GLY A 21 0.63 -0.58 2.75
C GLY A 21 1.81 -1.20 2.00
N LYS A 22 2.23 -2.43 2.30
CA LYS A 22 3.22 -3.15 1.49
C LYS A 22 2.70 -3.40 0.06
N PHE A 23 1.40 -3.57 -0.06
CA PHE A 23 0.72 -3.72 -1.34
C PHE A 23 0.96 -2.52 -2.29
N ALA A 24 0.88 -1.29 -1.78
CA ALA A 24 1.14 -0.08 -2.59
C ALA A 24 2.58 -0.04 -3.11
N LEU A 25 3.55 -0.39 -2.24
CA LEU A 25 4.96 -0.41 -2.62
C LEU A 25 5.23 -1.45 -3.72
N GLU A 26 4.67 -2.65 -3.58
CA GLU A 26 4.83 -3.72 -4.55
C GLU A 26 4.17 -3.39 -5.90
N ILE A 27 3.02 -2.71 -5.91
CA ILE A 27 2.41 -2.21 -7.15
C ILE A 27 3.35 -1.21 -7.84
N PHE A 28 3.99 -0.32 -7.10
CA PHE A 28 4.90 0.67 -7.68
C PHE A 28 6.22 0.06 -8.18
N ARG A 29 6.63 -1.09 -7.64
CA ARG A 29 7.77 -1.90 -8.10
C ARG A 29 7.42 -2.81 -9.28
N TYR A 30 6.12 -3.10 -9.47
CA TYR A 30 5.69 -4.09 -10.44
C TYR A 30 6.00 -3.65 -11.87
N ASP A 31 6.52 -4.58 -12.69
CA ASP A 31 6.83 -4.29 -14.08
C ASP A 31 5.55 -4.04 -14.89
N THR A 32 5.48 -2.87 -15.50
CA THR A 32 4.34 -2.44 -16.30
C THR A 32 4.41 -2.90 -17.77
N ALA A 33 5.47 -3.58 -18.19
CA ALA A 33 5.66 -3.95 -19.59
C ALA A 33 4.54 -4.85 -20.12
N LYS A 34 4.16 -5.87 -19.35
CA LYS A 34 3.05 -6.78 -19.67
C LYS A 34 1.71 -6.05 -19.77
N SER A 35 1.42 -5.20 -18.81
CA SER A 35 0.18 -4.40 -18.78
C SER A 35 0.12 -3.38 -19.92
N LYS A 36 1.27 -2.80 -20.27
CA LYS A 36 1.39 -1.90 -21.44
C LYS A 36 1.14 -2.62 -22.75
N GLU A 37 1.66 -3.84 -22.91
CA GLU A 37 1.43 -4.66 -24.09
C GLU A 37 -0.04 -5.12 -24.16
N ALA A 38 -0.64 -5.48 -23.04
CA ALA A 38 -2.08 -5.82 -22.99
C ALA A 38 -2.97 -4.65 -23.41
N PHE A 39 -2.65 -3.43 -22.96
CA PHE A 39 -3.35 -2.22 -23.40
C PHE A 39 -3.16 -1.96 -24.89
N LYS A 40 -1.92 -2.12 -25.40
CA LYS A 40 -1.62 -1.96 -26.82
C LYS A 40 -2.42 -2.94 -27.67
N ASN A 41 -2.46 -4.21 -27.28
CA ASN A 41 -3.24 -5.21 -27.98
C ASN A 41 -4.74 -4.91 -27.95
N SER A 42 -5.27 -4.43 -26.82
CA SER A 42 -6.66 -3.99 -26.73
C SER A 42 -6.96 -2.80 -27.65
N ARG A 43 -6.06 -1.82 -27.71
CA ARG A 43 -6.14 -0.67 -28.61
C ARG A 43 -6.11 -1.07 -30.07
N ASP A 44 -5.16 -1.93 -30.45
CA ASP A 44 -4.92 -2.32 -31.83
C ASP A 44 -6.03 -3.25 -32.40
N ASN A 45 -6.81 -3.87 -31.50
CA ASN A 45 -7.99 -4.68 -31.87
C ASN A 45 -9.29 -3.86 -32.06
N VAL A 46 -9.30 -2.57 -31.70
CA VAL A 46 -10.50 -1.73 -31.88
C VAL A 46 -10.87 -1.65 -33.36
N ASP A 47 -12.16 -1.89 -33.69
CA ASP A 47 -12.67 -1.63 -35.04
C ASP A 47 -12.75 -0.13 -35.34
N THR A 48 -11.89 0.32 -36.24
CA THR A 48 -11.76 1.73 -36.61
C THR A 48 -12.95 2.33 -37.35
N HIS A 49 -13.89 1.49 -37.79
CA HIS A 49 -15.09 1.90 -38.57
C HIS A 49 -16.32 2.14 -37.68
N THR A 50 -16.19 2.01 -36.37
CA THR A 50 -17.29 2.12 -35.42
C THR A 50 -17.48 3.53 -34.88
N ALA A 51 -18.67 3.78 -34.31
CA ALA A 51 -18.94 5.02 -33.57
C ALA A 51 -18.01 5.15 -32.36
N TYR A 52 -17.70 4.03 -31.68
CA TYR A 52 -16.75 4.01 -30.58
C TYR A 52 -15.41 4.60 -30.98
N ALA A 53 -14.84 4.13 -32.10
CA ALA A 53 -13.54 4.61 -32.57
C ALA A 53 -13.58 6.09 -33.02
N ASN A 54 -14.64 6.50 -33.74
CA ASN A 54 -14.70 7.82 -34.34
C ASN A 54 -15.14 8.93 -33.36
N ASP A 55 -16.07 8.63 -32.46
CA ASP A 55 -16.66 9.61 -31.56
C ASP A 55 -15.97 9.66 -30.19
N TRP A 56 -15.49 8.52 -29.70
CA TRP A 56 -14.92 8.39 -28.36
C TRP A 56 -13.40 8.47 -28.32
N LEU A 57 -12.69 7.82 -29.27
CA LEU A 57 -11.23 7.80 -29.30
C LEU A 57 -10.68 9.02 -30.09
N PRO A 58 -9.43 9.42 -29.83
CA PRO A 58 -8.80 10.48 -30.61
C PRO A 58 -8.44 10.00 -32.01
N GLU A 59 -8.47 10.90 -32.99
CA GLU A 59 -8.00 10.61 -34.34
C GLU A 59 -6.57 10.03 -34.33
N GLY A 60 -6.36 8.97 -35.07
CA GLY A 60 -5.07 8.27 -35.14
C GLY A 60 -4.65 7.60 -33.83
N PHE A 61 -5.62 7.18 -33.01
CA PHE A 61 -5.36 6.57 -31.69
C PHE A 61 -4.42 5.36 -31.77
N ASN A 62 -4.42 4.61 -32.88
CA ASN A 62 -3.55 3.44 -33.09
C ASN A 62 -2.06 3.81 -33.07
N ASP A 63 -1.70 5.02 -33.56
CA ASP A 63 -0.33 5.50 -33.64
C ASP A 63 0.08 6.39 -32.46
N LYS A 64 -0.89 6.74 -31.58
CA LYS A 64 -0.59 7.59 -30.44
C LYS A 64 0.28 6.89 -29.40
N ASN A 65 1.19 7.69 -28.84
CA ASN A 65 2.04 7.21 -27.75
C ASN A 65 1.23 6.74 -26.54
N ILE A 66 1.61 5.59 -26.00
CA ILE A 66 1.06 4.99 -24.79
C ILE A 66 1.94 5.42 -23.62
N SER A 67 1.34 6.06 -22.63
CA SER A 67 2.02 6.56 -21.43
C SER A 67 1.69 5.71 -20.22
N THR A 68 2.66 5.58 -19.30
CA THR A 68 2.48 4.93 -17.99
C THR A 68 2.71 5.95 -16.87
N PHE A 69 2.25 5.65 -15.67
CA PHE A 69 2.69 6.40 -14.51
C PHE A 69 4.17 6.09 -14.24
N GLY A 70 4.96 7.12 -14.03
CA GLY A 70 6.38 7.01 -13.78
C GLY A 70 6.76 7.60 -12.42
N LYS A 71 8.04 7.54 -12.11
CA LYS A 71 8.66 7.98 -10.84
C LYS A 71 8.16 9.36 -10.37
N THR A 72 8.07 10.33 -11.28
CA THR A 72 7.61 11.70 -10.93
C THR A 72 6.18 11.72 -10.37
N VAL A 73 5.29 10.86 -10.87
CA VAL A 73 3.92 10.78 -10.35
C VAL A 73 3.92 10.19 -8.94
N PHE A 74 4.70 9.13 -8.70
CA PHE A 74 4.85 8.54 -7.37
C PHE A 74 5.48 9.52 -6.37
N GLN A 75 6.43 10.33 -6.81
CA GLN A 75 7.02 11.41 -6.01
C GLN A 75 5.99 12.45 -5.58
N ASN A 76 5.11 12.87 -6.49
CA ASN A 76 4.05 13.83 -6.17
C ASN A 76 3.05 13.25 -5.16
N ILE A 77 2.67 11.96 -5.29
CA ILE A 77 1.81 11.29 -4.34
C ILE A 77 2.41 11.31 -2.93
N ILE A 78 3.71 11.00 -2.81
CA ILE A 78 4.37 11.03 -1.51
C ILE A 78 4.34 12.43 -0.92
N LYS A 79 4.65 13.45 -1.71
CA LYS A 79 4.62 14.83 -1.24
C LYS A 79 3.24 15.19 -0.70
N ASP A 80 2.20 14.93 -1.47
CA ASP A 80 0.82 15.25 -1.09
C ASP A 80 0.39 14.45 0.16
N THR A 81 0.78 13.17 0.23
CA THR A 81 0.45 12.32 1.37
C THR A 81 1.20 12.73 2.65
N VAL A 82 2.48 13.10 2.56
CA VAL A 82 3.24 13.62 3.71
C VAL A 82 2.57 14.89 4.24
N GLU A 83 2.11 15.76 3.36
CA GLU A 83 1.43 16.98 3.74
C GLU A 83 0.07 16.71 4.42
N GLN A 84 -0.73 15.82 3.86
CA GLN A 84 -2.07 15.50 4.37
C GLN A 84 -2.06 14.66 5.65
N ARG A 85 -1.05 13.79 5.83
CA ARG A 85 -0.98 12.80 6.92
C ARG A 85 0.11 13.10 7.95
N ARG A 86 0.57 14.34 8.06
CA ARG A 86 1.65 14.77 8.99
C ARG A 86 1.51 14.21 10.39
N GLY A 87 0.36 14.39 11.01
CA GLY A 87 0.12 13.92 12.38
C GLY A 87 0.26 12.40 12.54
N SER A 88 -0.23 11.64 11.58
CA SER A 88 -0.09 10.18 11.58
C SER A 88 1.36 9.73 11.40
N ILE A 89 2.11 10.39 10.51
CA ILE A 89 3.53 10.09 10.27
C ILE A 89 4.35 10.40 11.51
N ILE A 90 4.16 11.57 12.13
CA ILE A 90 4.85 11.98 13.36
C ILE A 90 4.53 11.00 14.50
N SER A 91 3.25 10.67 14.69
CA SER A 91 2.84 9.71 15.72
C SER A 91 3.52 8.35 15.53
N ARG A 92 3.61 7.87 14.30
CA ARG A 92 4.24 6.58 13.99
C ARG A 92 5.75 6.59 14.21
N LEU A 93 6.43 7.68 13.84
CA LEU A 93 7.86 7.84 14.08
C LEU A 93 8.18 8.05 15.56
N ASN A 94 7.31 8.71 16.31
CA ASN A 94 7.46 8.84 17.75
C ASN A 94 7.26 7.53 18.50
N ASN A 95 6.48 6.59 17.93
CA ASN A 95 6.30 5.23 18.44
C ASN A 95 7.10 4.20 17.62
N PHE A 96 8.31 4.55 17.22
CA PHE A 96 9.17 3.72 16.38
C PHE A 96 9.47 2.35 17.00
N ASP A 97 9.62 2.27 18.31
CA ASP A 97 9.88 1.02 19.02
C ASP A 97 8.73 0.01 18.87
N ASP A 98 7.47 0.44 18.90
CA ASP A 98 6.32 -0.44 18.70
C ASP A 98 6.31 -1.00 17.27
N LEU A 99 6.62 -0.15 16.29
CA LEU A 99 6.77 -0.56 14.91
C LEU A 99 7.91 -1.58 14.75
N ALA A 100 9.08 -1.27 15.31
CA ALA A 100 10.26 -2.11 15.24
C ALA A 100 10.02 -3.48 15.87
N ARG A 101 9.37 -3.55 17.02
CA ARG A 101 9.00 -4.81 17.67
C ARG A 101 8.01 -5.63 16.82
N LYS A 102 7.05 -4.98 16.16
CA LYS A 102 6.13 -5.65 15.23
C LYS A 102 6.88 -6.24 14.04
N VAL A 103 7.75 -5.45 13.40
CA VAL A 103 8.55 -5.90 12.26
C VAL A 103 9.53 -6.99 12.68
N ALA A 104 10.18 -6.90 13.84
CA ALA A 104 11.08 -7.92 14.37
C ALA A 104 10.38 -9.29 14.53
N ARG A 105 9.15 -9.31 15.04
CA ARG A 105 8.35 -10.56 15.12
C ARG A 105 8.05 -11.15 13.74
N SER A 106 7.72 -10.30 12.76
CA SER A 106 7.49 -10.75 11.38
C SER A 106 8.76 -11.29 10.75
N PHE A 107 9.88 -10.56 10.92
CA PHE A 107 11.22 -10.93 10.46
C PHE A 107 11.66 -12.30 11.02
N GLN A 108 11.46 -12.52 12.32
CA GLN A 108 11.78 -13.79 12.96
C GLN A 108 10.95 -14.95 12.40
N LYS A 109 9.64 -14.72 12.13
CA LYS A 109 8.79 -15.74 11.52
C LYS A 109 9.23 -16.13 10.11
N SER A 110 9.61 -15.15 9.30
CA SER A 110 9.98 -15.33 7.90
C SER A 110 11.40 -15.90 7.75
N ASN A 111 12.37 -15.35 8.49
CA ASN A 111 13.79 -15.62 8.30
C ASN A 111 14.36 -16.60 9.33
N LYS A 112 13.60 -16.94 10.39
CA LYS A 112 14.06 -17.77 11.52
C LYS A 112 15.24 -17.17 12.30
N ILE A 113 15.40 -15.84 12.26
CA ILE A 113 16.47 -15.08 12.88
C ILE A 113 15.84 -14.16 13.93
N ASP A 114 16.30 -14.23 15.16
CA ASP A 114 15.95 -13.26 16.19
C ASP A 114 16.82 -12.00 16.03
N ILE A 115 16.26 -10.99 15.38
CA ILE A 115 16.99 -9.75 15.09
C ILE A 115 17.31 -8.95 16.34
N VAL A 116 16.51 -9.08 17.40
CA VAL A 116 16.79 -8.43 18.70
C VAL A 116 18.08 -8.98 19.27
N GLU A 117 18.22 -10.29 19.33
CA GLU A 117 19.43 -10.95 19.80
C GLU A 117 20.66 -10.58 18.95
N VAL A 118 20.48 -10.49 17.62
CA VAL A 118 21.56 -10.06 16.69
C VAL A 118 22.04 -8.64 17.03
N ILE A 119 21.12 -7.71 17.25
CA ILE A 119 21.45 -6.31 17.57
C ILE A 119 22.12 -6.25 18.94
N GLU A 120 21.57 -6.87 19.98
CA GLU A 120 22.06 -6.81 21.35
C GLU A 120 23.49 -7.38 21.49
N ARG A 121 23.76 -8.53 20.88
CA ARG A 121 25.11 -9.12 20.91
C ARG A 121 26.14 -8.25 20.21
N ASN A 122 25.75 -7.55 19.14
CA ASN A 122 26.65 -6.66 18.42
C ASN A 122 26.85 -5.32 19.13
N LEU A 123 25.88 -4.85 19.89
CA LEU A 123 26.03 -3.67 20.75
C LEU A 123 26.67 -3.97 22.10
N ASN A 124 26.74 -5.24 22.51
CA ASN A 124 27.10 -5.68 23.86
C ASN A 124 26.22 -5.06 24.96
N THR A 125 24.97 -4.76 24.65
CA THR A 125 23.99 -4.20 25.58
C THR A 125 22.58 -4.53 25.10
N SER A 126 21.60 -4.51 26.02
CA SER A 126 20.19 -4.66 25.68
C SER A 126 19.69 -3.47 24.83
N ILE A 127 18.77 -3.73 23.91
CA ILE A 127 18.10 -2.70 23.10
C ILE A 127 17.45 -1.65 24.01
N ASP A 128 16.86 -2.05 25.13
CA ASP A 128 16.20 -1.13 26.05
C ASP A 128 17.17 -0.07 26.65
N ASN A 129 18.48 -0.34 26.61
CA ASN A 129 19.55 0.57 27.03
C ASN A 129 20.22 1.28 25.84
N ALA A 130 19.90 0.92 24.62
CA ALA A 130 20.46 1.50 23.40
C ALA A 130 19.86 2.87 23.09
N ARG A 131 19.96 3.81 24.03
CA ARG A 131 19.53 5.18 23.81
C ARG A 131 20.68 6.02 23.28
N MET A 132 20.39 6.84 22.31
CA MET A 132 21.25 7.94 21.94
C MET A 132 21.31 8.87 23.15
N GLY A 133 22.38 8.83 23.87
CA GLY A 133 22.52 9.50 25.13
C GLY A 133 22.31 11.01 25.06
N GLN A 134 22.57 11.67 26.16
CA GLN A 134 22.47 13.12 26.34
C GLN A 134 23.43 13.94 25.41
N ASP A 135 24.07 13.27 24.48
CA ASP A 135 25.19 13.80 23.68
C ASP A 135 24.72 14.54 22.41
N VAL A 136 23.46 14.37 22.02
CA VAL A 136 22.87 15.10 20.89
C VAL A 136 21.86 16.11 21.39
N VAL A 137 22.16 17.37 21.21
CA VAL A 137 21.26 18.49 21.55
C VAL A 137 20.58 18.98 20.28
N PHE A 138 19.26 18.83 20.21
CA PHE A 138 18.44 19.37 19.13
C PHE A 138 18.10 20.84 19.39
N ILE A 139 17.78 21.56 18.31
CA ILE A 139 17.13 22.86 18.42
C ILE A 139 15.74 22.68 19.06
N ASP A 140 15.29 23.67 19.83
CA ASP A 140 14.04 23.58 20.61
C ASP A 140 12.81 23.27 19.76
N GLU A 141 12.77 23.80 18.53
CA GLU A 141 11.70 23.55 17.56
C GLU A 141 11.64 22.09 17.13
N PHE A 142 12.78 21.42 17.01
CA PHE A 142 12.84 20.00 16.64
C PHE A 142 12.54 19.08 17.83
N GLN A 143 12.84 19.51 19.06
CA GLN A 143 12.48 18.74 20.25
C GLN A 143 10.96 18.71 20.51
N ARG A 144 10.24 19.77 20.13
CA ARG A 144 8.82 19.84 20.33
C ARG A 144 8.08 18.85 19.44
N GLY A 145 7.43 17.85 20.06
CA GLY A 145 6.64 16.83 19.36
C GLY A 145 7.47 15.73 18.68
N ASN A 146 8.78 15.68 18.89
CA ASN A 146 9.67 14.67 18.32
C ASN A 146 10.22 13.75 19.41
N ALA A 147 9.80 12.48 19.36
CA ALA A 147 10.30 11.43 20.24
C ALA A 147 11.11 10.35 19.50
N LEU A 148 11.41 10.49 18.19
CA LEU A 148 12.11 9.47 17.40
C LEU A 148 13.44 9.06 18.06
N PHE A 149 14.23 10.03 18.50
CA PHE A 149 15.53 9.78 19.13
C PHE A 149 15.46 9.22 20.56
N SER A 150 14.27 9.23 21.16
CA SER A 150 14.02 8.59 22.45
C SER A 150 13.72 7.09 22.29
N ASN A 151 13.45 6.62 21.06
CA ASN A 151 13.20 5.22 20.78
C ASN A 151 14.50 4.42 20.78
N THR A 152 14.45 3.27 21.44
CA THR A 152 15.63 2.43 21.66
C THR A 152 16.06 1.67 20.41
N PHE A 153 15.14 1.23 19.57
CA PHE A 153 15.49 0.61 18.28
C PHE A 153 16.13 1.59 17.30
N PHE A 154 15.63 2.82 17.24
CA PHE A 154 16.26 3.82 16.39
C PHE A 154 17.67 4.16 16.90
N GLY A 155 17.82 4.31 18.22
CA GLY A 155 19.12 4.46 18.86
C GLY A 155 20.07 3.29 18.58
N ALA A 156 19.59 2.06 18.66
CA ALA A 156 20.36 0.86 18.35
C ALA A 156 20.87 0.83 16.92
N LEU A 157 20.02 1.19 15.94
CA LEU A 157 20.42 1.26 14.53
C LEU A 157 21.49 2.33 14.29
N LEU A 158 21.38 3.50 14.94
CA LEU A 158 22.38 4.56 14.88
C LEU A 158 23.71 4.15 15.52
N LEU A 159 23.67 3.48 16.67
CA LEU A 159 24.87 2.98 17.35
C LEU A 159 25.58 1.92 16.50
N LEU A 160 24.85 1.01 15.86
CA LEU A 160 25.44 0.03 14.93
C LEU A 160 26.01 0.70 13.68
N TYR A 161 25.33 1.71 13.13
CA TYR A 161 25.84 2.48 11.99
C TYR A 161 27.18 3.12 12.30
N LYS A 162 27.33 3.64 13.52
CA LYS A 162 28.57 4.27 13.98
C LYS A 162 29.67 3.29 14.40
N LYS A 163 29.29 2.05 14.75
CA LYS A 163 30.25 1.05 15.21
C LYS A 163 31.28 0.72 14.11
N SER A 164 32.54 1.07 14.36
CA SER A 164 33.63 0.76 13.42
C SER A 164 33.72 -0.74 13.15
N GLY A 165 33.80 -1.12 11.89
CA GLY A 165 33.98 -2.51 11.48
C GLY A 165 32.71 -3.39 11.58
N PHE A 166 31.54 -2.84 11.94
CA PHE A 166 30.31 -3.61 11.91
C PHE A 166 29.76 -3.78 10.48
N TYR A 167 29.69 -2.70 9.72
CA TYR A 167 29.31 -2.74 8.31
C TYR A 167 30.54 -2.69 7.40
N ASN A 168 30.51 -3.42 6.30
CA ASN A 168 31.36 -3.15 5.17
C ASN A 168 30.98 -1.80 4.52
N ILE A 169 31.81 -1.31 3.59
CA ILE A 169 31.61 0.03 2.98
C ILE A 169 30.26 0.14 2.27
N GLU A 170 29.85 -0.89 1.52
CA GLU A 170 28.59 -0.89 0.74
C GLU A 170 27.37 -0.91 1.67
N ASN A 171 27.35 -1.82 2.64
CA ASN A 171 26.24 -1.93 3.60
C ASN A 171 26.14 -0.69 4.49
N ARG A 172 27.26 -0.02 4.81
CA ARG A 172 27.22 1.24 5.55
C ARG A 172 26.57 2.35 4.74
N VAL A 173 26.86 2.47 3.44
CA VAL A 173 26.19 3.44 2.55
C VAL A 173 24.70 3.17 2.48
N GLU A 174 24.30 1.91 2.35
CA GLU A 174 22.90 1.52 2.30
C GLU A 174 22.17 1.83 3.62
N MET A 175 22.77 1.51 4.75
CA MET A 175 22.21 1.83 6.07
C MET A 175 22.10 3.34 6.29
N GLY A 176 23.06 4.11 5.81
CA GLY A 176 23.03 5.58 5.81
C GLY A 176 21.84 6.12 5.04
N LYS A 177 21.53 5.56 3.86
CA LYS A 177 20.34 5.94 3.08
C LYS A 177 19.03 5.65 3.83
N ILE A 178 18.94 4.52 4.53
CA ILE A 178 17.76 4.17 5.33
C ILE A 178 17.57 5.17 6.47
N ILE A 179 18.64 5.43 7.25
CA ILE A 179 18.59 6.39 8.36
C ILE A 179 18.21 7.79 7.86
N LEU A 180 18.84 8.25 6.78
CA LEU A 180 18.55 9.52 6.15
C LEU A 180 17.07 9.62 5.72
N SER A 181 16.53 8.55 5.13
CA SER A 181 15.14 8.51 4.68
C SER A 181 14.14 8.63 5.83
N ILE A 182 14.43 7.99 6.96
CA ILE A 182 13.62 8.08 8.18
C ILE A 182 13.65 9.51 8.73
N LEU A 183 14.85 10.11 8.81
CA LEU A 183 15.02 11.48 9.28
C LEU A 183 14.34 12.51 8.38
N GLN A 184 14.48 12.36 7.07
CA GLN A 184 13.81 13.26 6.11
C GLN A 184 12.29 13.16 6.20
N LEU A 185 11.75 11.94 6.39
CA LEU A 185 10.31 11.75 6.57
C LEU A 185 9.82 12.45 7.85
N GLN A 186 10.56 12.32 8.97
CA GLN A 186 10.27 13.00 10.23
C GLN A 186 10.22 14.52 10.04
N ILE A 187 11.24 15.08 9.43
CA ILE A 187 11.37 16.53 9.28
C ILE A 187 10.33 17.07 8.32
N GLY A 188 10.09 16.39 7.19
CA GLY A 188 9.05 16.77 6.25
C GLY A 188 7.64 16.76 6.84
N ALA A 189 7.38 15.87 7.78
CA ALA A 189 6.11 15.79 8.47
C ALA A 189 5.95 16.89 9.55
N LEU A 190 7.03 17.45 10.09
CA LEU A 190 6.93 18.48 11.15
C LEU A 190 6.38 19.81 10.63
N SER A 191 7.03 20.50 9.73
CA SER A 191 6.50 21.66 8.99
C SER A 191 7.50 22.24 7.98
N GLU A 192 7.00 23.04 7.02
CA GLU A 192 7.86 23.78 6.09
C GLU A 192 8.71 24.85 6.79
N GLU A 193 8.13 25.55 7.75
CA GLU A 193 8.84 26.57 8.53
C GLU A 193 9.97 25.96 9.34
N LEU A 194 9.72 24.82 9.99
CA LEU A 194 10.74 24.08 10.71
C LEU A 194 11.84 23.57 9.78
N SER A 195 11.50 23.07 8.59
CA SER A 195 12.49 22.62 7.61
C SER A 195 13.43 23.74 7.18
N ARG A 196 12.95 24.98 7.04
CA ARG A 196 13.80 26.15 6.74
C ARG A 196 14.74 26.48 7.90
N LYS A 197 14.26 26.45 9.15
CA LYS A 197 15.09 26.71 10.34
C LYS A 197 16.14 25.65 10.57
N ILE A 198 15.85 24.40 10.21
CA ILE A 198 16.72 23.25 10.40
C ILE A 198 17.89 23.26 9.41
N ASN A 199 17.73 23.79 8.19
CA ASN A 199 18.80 23.82 7.18
C ASN A 199 20.09 24.50 7.67
N ASP A 200 20.01 25.40 8.65
CA ASP A 200 21.17 26.14 9.15
C ASP A 200 21.83 25.49 10.40
N SER A 201 21.16 24.58 11.11
CA SER A 201 21.77 23.85 12.25
C SER A 201 20.87 22.78 12.86
N ILE A 202 20.84 21.57 12.27
CA ILE A 202 19.98 20.47 12.72
C ILE A 202 20.40 19.96 14.10
N PHE A 203 21.68 19.90 14.36
CA PHE A 203 22.24 19.32 15.55
C PHE A 203 23.24 20.29 16.20
N LYS A 204 23.02 20.61 17.46
CA LYS A 204 23.98 21.33 18.27
C LYS A 204 24.91 20.31 18.92
N LYS A 205 26.22 20.39 18.67
CA LYS A 205 27.23 19.57 19.36
C LYS A 205 27.54 20.13 20.72
N LYS A 206 27.72 19.30 21.74
CA LYS A 206 28.48 19.62 22.94
C LYS A 206 29.94 19.45 22.65
N ASP A 207 30.78 20.34 23.17
CA ASP A 207 32.21 20.51 22.80
C ASP A 207 33.11 19.27 22.91
N ASP A 208 32.68 18.14 23.41
CA ASP A 208 33.49 16.92 23.54
C ASP A 208 32.82 15.66 23.02
N THR A 209 31.78 15.77 22.15
CA THR A 209 31.04 14.61 21.70
C THR A 209 31.42 14.16 20.31
N ILE A 210 31.50 12.88 20.17
CA ILE A 210 31.80 12.17 18.93
C ILE A 210 30.74 12.46 17.85
N ASP A 211 31.18 12.78 16.65
CA ASP A 211 30.36 13.10 15.48
C ASP A 211 29.49 11.95 15.02
N LEU A 212 28.30 11.83 15.57
CA LEU A 212 27.32 10.86 15.12
C LEU A 212 26.68 11.26 13.79
N PHE A 213 26.73 12.51 13.45
CA PHE A 213 26.00 13.09 12.35
C PHE A 213 26.87 13.84 11.34
N ASP A 214 28.20 13.82 11.46
CA ASP A 214 29.05 14.51 10.49
C ASP A 214 28.79 14.00 9.08
N ASP A 215 28.76 12.68 8.91
CA ASP A 215 28.43 12.08 7.61
C ASP A 215 26.95 12.31 7.21
N LEU A 216 26.04 12.45 8.17
CA LEU A 216 24.61 12.68 7.93
C LEU A 216 24.31 14.19 7.82
N GLY A 217 25.02 15.04 8.57
CA GLY A 217 24.83 16.49 8.55
C GLY A 217 25.26 17.13 7.23
N GLU A 218 26.29 16.61 6.58
CA GLU A 218 26.71 17.05 5.24
C GLU A 218 25.75 16.59 4.14
N ILE A 219 25.05 15.47 4.35
CA ILE A 219 24.12 14.87 3.38
C ILE A 219 22.72 15.45 3.52
N ILE A 220 22.34 15.95 4.70
CA ILE A 220 21.00 16.47 4.99
C ILE A 220 20.86 17.91 4.50
N GLN A 221 20.84 18.13 3.22
CA GLN A 221 20.18 19.29 2.67
C GLN A 221 18.66 19.01 2.63
N LEU A 222 17.99 19.42 3.69
CA LEU A 222 16.55 19.20 3.83
C LEU A 222 15.78 20.15 2.91
N ASN A 223 15.44 19.65 1.77
CA ASN A 223 14.42 20.26 0.95
C ASN A 223 13.06 19.70 1.45
N TYR A 224 12.20 20.56 1.99
CA TYR A 224 10.84 20.18 2.38
C TYR A 224 10.08 19.47 1.25
N SER A 225 10.28 19.91 0.00
CA SER A 225 9.71 19.27 -1.17
C SER A 225 10.31 17.91 -1.52
N ALA A 226 11.43 17.54 -0.91
CA ALA A 226 12.08 16.23 -1.08
C ALA A 226 11.79 15.27 0.09
N ALA A 227 10.99 15.69 1.09
CA ALA A 227 10.60 14.84 2.19
C ALA A 227 9.95 13.55 1.67
N GLY A 228 10.50 12.42 2.03
CA GLY A 228 10.03 11.11 1.58
C GLY A 228 10.55 10.64 0.21
N LEU A 229 11.15 11.51 -0.61
CA LEU A 229 11.58 11.12 -1.97
C LEU A 229 12.79 10.18 -1.96
N VAL A 230 13.77 10.44 -1.11
CA VAL A 230 14.99 9.60 -1.01
C VAL A 230 14.61 8.18 -0.62
N GLY A 231 13.73 8.05 0.36
CA GLY A 231 13.25 6.74 0.78
C GLY A 231 12.43 6.02 -0.27
N LEU A 232 11.61 6.74 -1.04
CA LEU A 232 10.90 6.13 -2.16
C LEU A 232 11.89 5.63 -3.22
N GLU A 233 12.85 6.45 -3.61
CA GLU A 233 13.87 6.04 -4.59
C GLU A 233 14.61 4.78 -4.15
N TYR A 234 15.01 4.75 -2.89
CA TYR A 234 15.66 3.60 -2.30
C TYR A 234 14.75 2.35 -2.29
N LEU A 235 13.47 2.51 -1.95
CA LEU A 235 12.52 1.40 -1.86
C LEU A 235 12.05 0.88 -3.22
N LEU A 236 11.98 1.74 -4.25
CA LEU A 236 11.60 1.30 -5.61
C LEU A 236 12.67 0.43 -6.27
N GLU A 237 13.93 0.54 -5.84
CA GLU A 237 14.99 -0.34 -6.32
C GLU A 237 14.88 -1.71 -5.62
N PRO A 238 14.61 -2.80 -6.37
CA PRO A 238 14.64 -4.13 -5.80
C PRO A 238 16.08 -4.47 -5.40
N LYS A 239 16.30 -4.82 -4.12
CA LYS A 239 17.61 -5.25 -3.62
C LYS A 239 17.49 -6.62 -3.01
N HIS A 240 18.36 -7.51 -3.45
CA HIS A 240 18.58 -8.78 -2.80
C HIS A 240 19.68 -8.60 -1.73
N ILE A 241 19.37 -8.91 -0.49
CA ILE A 241 20.31 -8.89 0.62
C ILE A 241 20.56 -10.34 1.01
N ASP A 242 21.80 -10.77 0.87
CA ASP A 242 22.19 -12.12 1.25
C ASP A 242 22.11 -12.30 2.78
N MET A 243 21.26 -13.20 3.23
CA MET A 243 21.01 -13.43 4.66
C MET A 243 22.05 -14.38 5.25
N ASN A 244 23.31 -13.91 5.37
CA ASN A 244 24.45 -14.73 5.79
C ASN A 244 25.36 -14.11 6.86
N THR A 245 25.19 -12.81 7.18
CA THR A 245 25.98 -12.09 8.19
C THR A 245 25.09 -11.23 9.07
N ASP A 246 25.58 -10.87 10.27
CA ASP A 246 24.84 -10.01 11.20
C ASP A 246 24.57 -8.62 10.60
N GLU A 247 25.53 -8.05 9.86
CA GLU A 247 25.33 -6.76 9.19
C GLU A 247 24.20 -6.83 8.15
N ASN A 248 24.11 -7.93 7.40
CA ASN A 248 23.07 -8.15 6.40
C ASN A 248 21.71 -8.37 7.07
N TYR A 249 21.65 -9.08 8.20
CA TYR A 249 20.41 -9.23 8.96
C TYR A 249 19.88 -7.89 9.44
N VAL A 250 20.75 -7.04 9.99
CA VAL A 250 20.36 -5.71 10.47
C VAL A 250 19.96 -4.80 9.32
N LEU A 251 20.67 -4.84 8.19
CA LEU A 251 20.31 -4.07 6.99
C LEU A 251 18.95 -4.48 6.42
N ALA A 252 18.70 -5.79 6.30
CA ALA A 252 17.43 -6.32 5.83
C ALA A 252 16.27 -5.93 6.75
N PHE A 253 16.47 -6.05 8.06
CA PHE A 253 15.51 -5.60 9.06
C PHE A 253 15.20 -4.11 8.99
N ALA A 254 16.25 -3.27 8.86
CA ALA A 254 16.09 -1.83 8.74
C ALA A 254 15.35 -1.45 7.44
N ARG A 255 15.56 -2.20 6.35
CA ARG A 255 14.81 -2.05 5.11
C ARG A 255 13.33 -2.42 5.29
N GLU A 256 13.01 -3.53 5.96
CA GLU A 256 11.63 -3.90 6.27
C GLU A 256 10.93 -2.86 7.16
N LEU A 257 11.64 -2.28 8.13
CA LEU A 257 11.14 -1.16 8.94
C LEU A 257 10.78 0.04 8.07
N MET A 258 11.67 0.42 7.17
CA MET A 258 11.44 1.53 6.25
C MET A 258 10.25 1.24 5.31
N GLU A 259 10.13 0.01 4.79
CA GLU A 259 8.99 -0.41 3.99
C GLU A 259 7.66 -0.28 4.77
N ASP A 260 7.64 -0.68 6.04
CA ASP A 260 6.43 -0.56 6.89
C ASP A 260 6.11 0.91 7.25
N LEU A 261 7.13 1.76 7.39
CA LEU A 261 6.94 3.21 7.53
C LEU A 261 6.34 3.82 6.27
N TYR A 262 6.94 3.53 5.12
CA TYR A 262 6.50 4.07 3.83
C TYR A 262 5.15 3.52 3.38
N ALA A 263 4.77 2.35 3.86
CA ALA A 263 3.45 1.78 3.65
C ALA A 263 2.30 2.72 4.07
N THR A 264 2.54 3.64 5.01
CA THR A 264 1.57 4.64 5.43
C THR A 264 1.59 5.92 4.60
N VAL A 265 2.66 6.12 3.83
CA VAL A 265 2.89 7.31 3.01
C VAL A 265 2.55 7.05 1.54
N LEU A 266 2.63 5.78 1.11
CA LEU A 266 2.30 5.38 -0.25
C LEU A 266 0.78 5.17 -0.38
N ASP A 267 0.16 5.93 -1.23
CA ASP A 267 -1.27 5.84 -1.52
C ASP A 267 -1.53 5.61 -3.01
N TYR A 268 -1.57 4.32 -3.41
CA TYR A 268 -1.96 3.96 -4.77
C TYR A 268 -3.44 4.24 -5.06
N LYS A 269 -4.26 4.33 -4.00
CA LYS A 269 -5.71 4.54 -4.11
C LYS A 269 -6.00 5.93 -4.64
N SER A 270 -5.32 6.95 -4.11
CA SER A 270 -5.47 8.32 -4.61
C SER A 270 -5.08 8.43 -6.08
N LEU A 271 -4.15 7.60 -6.56
CA LEU A 271 -3.78 7.56 -7.97
C LEU A 271 -4.92 7.06 -8.86
N ILE A 272 -5.65 6.05 -8.42
CA ILE A 272 -6.85 5.57 -9.13
C ILE A 272 -7.93 6.64 -9.06
N ASP A 273 -8.27 7.11 -7.86
CA ASP A 273 -9.41 8.00 -7.65
C ASP A 273 -9.24 9.35 -8.37
N SER A 274 -8.05 9.94 -8.33
CA SER A 274 -7.79 11.22 -9.00
C SER A 274 -7.73 11.11 -10.53
N ASN A 275 -7.47 9.92 -11.07
CA ASN A 275 -7.35 9.69 -12.50
C ASN A 275 -8.54 8.96 -13.13
N TRP A 276 -9.45 8.39 -12.33
CA TRP A 276 -10.62 7.64 -12.82
C TRP A 276 -11.41 8.38 -13.87
N ARG A 277 -11.61 9.68 -13.70
CA ARG A 277 -12.35 10.53 -14.65
C ARG A 277 -11.81 10.48 -16.08
N TYR A 278 -10.52 10.22 -16.26
CA TYR A 278 -9.90 10.19 -17.59
C TYR A 278 -10.28 8.96 -18.40
N LEU A 279 -10.91 7.96 -17.78
CA LEU A 279 -11.53 6.85 -18.49
C LEU A 279 -12.67 7.31 -19.40
N TYR A 280 -13.30 8.45 -19.08
CA TYR A 280 -14.42 9.01 -19.84
C TYR A 280 -14.01 10.04 -20.91
N TYR A 281 -12.72 10.38 -20.98
CA TYR A 281 -12.24 11.43 -21.88
C TYR A 281 -11.00 11.01 -22.69
N PRO A 282 -11.00 9.83 -23.37
CA PRO A 282 -9.83 9.38 -24.13
C PRO A 282 -9.52 10.33 -25.29
N LYS A 283 -10.55 10.93 -25.91
CA LYS A 283 -10.39 11.83 -27.06
C LYS A 283 -9.58 13.07 -26.73
N SER A 284 -9.81 13.69 -25.59
CA SER A 284 -9.11 14.92 -25.16
C SER A 284 -7.84 14.65 -24.35
N ASP A 285 -7.81 13.56 -23.59
CA ASP A 285 -6.78 13.26 -22.58
C ASP A 285 -6.12 11.89 -22.78
N TRP A 286 -5.78 11.51 -24.00
CA TRP A 286 -5.26 10.19 -24.34
C TRP A 286 -4.09 9.72 -23.46
N ALA A 287 -3.14 10.60 -23.17
CA ALA A 287 -2.00 10.25 -22.33
C ALA A 287 -2.41 9.90 -20.88
N LYS A 288 -3.45 10.55 -20.34
CA LYS A 288 -3.98 10.25 -19.00
C LYS A 288 -4.87 9.01 -19.03
N PHE A 289 -5.66 8.86 -20.09
CA PHE A 289 -6.47 7.65 -20.33
C PHE A 289 -5.58 6.40 -20.39
N SER A 290 -4.54 6.40 -21.23
CA SER A 290 -3.63 5.25 -21.30
C SER A 290 -2.94 4.95 -19.97
N LYS A 291 -2.53 6.00 -19.21
CA LYS A 291 -1.90 5.83 -17.90
C LYS A 291 -2.80 5.12 -16.91
N ILE A 292 -4.04 5.56 -16.77
CA ILE A 292 -4.98 4.93 -15.81
C ILE A 292 -5.36 3.52 -16.23
N CYS A 293 -5.61 3.26 -17.53
CA CYS A 293 -5.89 1.92 -18.03
C CYS A 293 -4.74 0.95 -17.71
N ILE A 294 -3.51 1.33 -18.06
CA ILE A 294 -2.33 0.48 -17.81
C ILE A 294 -2.13 0.28 -16.31
N PHE A 295 -2.36 1.30 -15.49
CA PHE A 295 -2.23 1.17 -14.05
C PHE A 295 -3.25 0.19 -13.46
N LEU A 296 -4.50 0.26 -13.90
CA LEU A 296 -5.52 -0.71 -13.48
C LEU A 296 -5.16 -2.14 -13.91
N TYR A 297 -4.61 -2.33 -15.12
CA TYR A 297 -4.10 -3.63 -15.55
C TYR A 297 -2.95 -4.09 -14.66
N THR A 298 -2.02 -3.20 -14.32
CA THR A 298 -0.88 -3.50 -13.45
C THR A 298 -1.33 -3.94 -12.06
N VAL A 299 -2.28 -3.22 -11.47
CA VAL A 299 -2.85 -3.56 -10.15
C VAL A 299 -3.52 -4.94 -10.19
N ARG A 300 -4.34 -5.19 -11.24
CA ARG A 300 -4.98 -6.50 -11.44
C ARG A 300 -3.96 -7.62 -11.58
N ASP A 301 -2.98 -7.45 -12.45
CA ASP A 301 -1.96 -8.47 -12.74
C ASP A 301 -1.12 -8.76 -11.49
N TYR A 302 -0.79 -7.74 -10.70
CA TYR A 302 -0.10 -7.92 -9.42
C TYR A 302 -0.95 -8.74 -8.44
N ILE A 303 -2.24 -8.41 -8.27
CA ILE A 303 -3.14 -9.14 -7.36
C ILE A 303 -3.30 -10.60 -7.82
N ALA A 304 -3.47 -10.82 -9.13
CA ALA A 304 -3.57 -12.15 -9.69
C ALA A 304 -2.28 -12.95 -9.45
N SER A 305 -1.11 -12.33 -9.63
CA SER A 305 0.18 -12.98 -9.37
C SER A 305 0.38 -13.33 -7.89
N CYS A 306 -0.08 -12.49 -6.97
CA CYS A 306 -0.05 -12.80 -5.53
C CYS A 306 -0.95 -13.99 -5.18
N ALA A 307 -2.00 -14.22 -5.96
CA ALA A 307 -2.94 -15.31 -5.76
C ALA A 307 -2.43 -16.65 -6.33
N GLU A 308 -1.47 -16.60 -7.28
CA GLU A 308 -0.88 -17.80 -7.87
C GLU A 308 -0.14 -18.65 -6.82
N GLY A 309 -0.45 -19.92 -6.77
CA GLY A 309 0.23 -20.87 -5.88
C GLY A 309 -0.19 -20.83 -4.40
N ILE A 310 -1.15 -20.00 -4.04
CA ILE A 310 -1.69 -19.98 -2.69
C ILE A 310 -2.48 -21.26 -2.40
N ASN A 311 -2.18 -21.85 -1.25
CA ASN A 311 -2.95 -23.00 -0.76
C ASN A 311 -4.32 -22.54 -0.24
N GLN A 312 -5.35 -22.68 -1.07
CA GLN A 312 -6.73 -22.36 -0.69
C GLN A 312 -7.30 -23.34 0.37
N ASN A 313 -6.71 -24.51 0.55
CA ASN A 313 -7.11 -25.51 1.56
C ASN A 313 -6.44 -25.25 2.92
N ASN A 314 -6.63 -24.05 3.47
CA ASN A 314 -6.11 -23.69 4.78
C ASN A 314 -7.18 -23.88 5.86
N PRO A 315 -7.11 -24.92 6.72
CA PRO A 315 -8.14 -25.18 7.74
C PRO A 315 -8.28 -24.04 8.76
N ASN A 316 -7.27 -23.20 8.90
CA ASN A 316 -7.26 -22.02 9.77
C ASN A 316 -7.65 -20.73 9.00
N GLY A 317 -7.92 -20.80 7.72
CA GLY A 317 -8.40 -19.68 6.91
C GLY A 317 -9.88 -19.41 7.20
N TYR A 318 -10.25 -18.15 7.32
CA TYR A 318 -11.63 -17.75 7.64
C TYR A 318 -12.66 -18.29 6.65
N TYR A 319 -12.34 -18.33 5.37
CA TYR A 319 -13.26 -18.84 4.33
C TYR A 319 -13.48 -20.36 4.49
N ASN A 320 -12.42 -21.12 4.78
CA ASN A 320 -12.53 -22.57 5.00
C ASN A 320 -13.29 -22.88 6.31
N MET A 321 -13.07 -22.08 7.36
CA MET A 321 -13.82 -22.21 8.62
C MET A 321 -15.31 -21.93 8.42
N LEU A 322 -15.65 -20.88 7.64
CA LEU A 322 -17.04 -20.56 7.31
C LEU A 322 -17.66 -21.67 6.45
N LYS A 323 -16.97 -22.13 5.40
CA LYS A 323 -17.43 -23.25 4.55
C LYS A 323 -17.77 -24.46 5.38
N LYS A 324 -16.87 -24.85 6.27
CA LYS A 324 -17.11 -25.99 7.18
C LYS A 324 -18.35 -25.77 8.05
N ALA A 325 -18.52 -24.58 8.62
CA ALA A 325 -19.66 -24.28 9.49
C ALA A 325 -20.99 -24.28 8.72
N VAL A 326 -20.98 -23.85 7.44
CA VAL A 326 -22.15 -23.92 6.55
C VAL A 326 -22.46 -25.38 6.19
N ASP A 327 -21.48 -26.18 5.82
CA ASP A 327 -21.65 -27.60 5.46
C ASP A 327 -22.14 -28.43 6.65
N GLU A 328 -21.75 -28.06 7.87
CA GLU A 328 -22.24 -28.67 9.12
C GLU A 328 -23.64 -28.15 9.54
N GLY A 329 -24.24 -27.26 8.78
CA GLY A 329 -25.57 -26.69 9.05
C GLY A 329 -25.63 -25.72 10.24
N LYS A 330 -24.47 -25.22 10.71
CA LYS A 330 -24.39 -24.27 11.83
C LYS A 330 -24.84 -22.88 11.43
N TYR A 331 -24.58 -22.48 10.18
CA TYR A 331 -24.95 -21.18 9.61
C TYR A 331 -25.71 -21.35 8.32
N GLU A 332 -26.74 -20.51 8.15
CA GLU A 332 -27.44 -20.31 6.88
C GLU A 332 -27.00 -18.95 6.34
N LEU A 333 -26.47 -18.91 5.12
CA LEU A 333 -26.01 -17.66 4.49
C LEU A 333 -27.20 -16.93 3.85
N SER A 334 -27.35 -15.65 4.15
CA SER A 334 -28.30 -14.76 3.48
C SER A 334 -27.63 -13.88 2.43
N GLY A 335 -26.36 -13.53 2.63
CA GLY A 335 -25.59 -12.76 1.69
C GLY A 335 -24.13 -12.65 2.12
N VAL A 336 -23.21 -12.81 1.18
CA VAL A 336 -21.79 -12.69 1.40
C VAL A 336 -21.25 -11.57 0.53
N ALA A 337 -20.51 -10.64 1.12
CA ALA A 337 -19.87 -9.56 0.43
C ALA A 337 -18.39 -9.46 0.82
N THR A 338 -17.59 -8.91 -0.08
CA THR A 338 -16.18 -8.67 0.17
C THR A 338 -15.72 -7.34 -0.44
N THR A 339 -14.72 -6.72 0.21
CA THR A 339 -13.95 -5.60 -0.35
C THR A 339 -12.64 -6.06 -0.97
N ASN A 340 -12.34 -7.37 -0.92
CA ASN A 340 -11.17 -7.98 -1.54
C ASN A 340 -11.40 -8.19 -3.04
N TYR A 341 -10.32 -8.24 -3.81
CA TYR A 341 -10.39 -8.28 -5.27
C TYR A 341 -10.26 -9.68 -5.87
N ASN A 342 -9.69 -10.65 -5.13
CA ASN A 342 -9.49 -12.00 -5.62
C ASN A 342 -10.73 -12.88 -5.45
N GLN A 343 -10.75 -14.02 -6.14
CA GLN A 343 -11.90 -14.92 -6.19
C GLN A 343 -11.92 -16.00 -5.08
N PHE A 344 -10.94 -16.02 -4.18
CA PHE A 344 -10.80 -17.09 -3.17
C PHE A 344 -12.05 -17.37 -2.38
N ILE A 345 -12.73 -16.30 -1.92
CA ILE A 345 -13.94 -16.46 -1.14
C ILE A 345 -15.04 -17.19 -1.92
N GLN A 346 -15.23 -16.84 -3.18
CA GLN A 346 -16.24 -17.45 -4.05
C GLN A 346 -15.88 -18.90 -4.40
N GLU A 347 -14.60 -19.16 -4.69
CA GLU A 347 -14.07 -20.48 -5.01
C GLU A 347 -14.17 -21.45 -3.81
N ILE A 348 -13.82 -20.97 -2.62
CA ILE A 348 -13.85 -21.79 -1.39
C ILE A 348 -15.28 -22.01 -0.91
N LEU A 349 -16.09 -20.96 -0.83
CA LEU A 349 -17.48 -21.07 -0.34
C LEU A 349 -18.43 -21.71 -1.34
N GLN A 350 -18.12 -21.66 -2.65
CA GLN A 350 -19.04 -22.04 -3.72
C GLN A 350 -20.40 -21.35 -3.58
N TYR A 351 -20.38 -20.06 -3.25
CA TYR A 351 -21.52 -19.21 -2.99
C TYR A 351 -21.41 -17.91 -3.77
N ASP A 352 -22.55 -17.30 -4.12
CA ASP A 352 -22.60 -16.01 -4.81
C ASP A 352 -22.10 -14.89 -3.89
N VAL A 353 -21.00 -14.23 -4.27
CA VAL A 353 -20.32 -13.20 -3.49
C VAL A 353 -20.44 -11.83 -4.16
N SER A 354 -20.87 -10.84 -3.40
CA SER A 354 -20.90 -9.45 -3.84
C SER A 354 -19.54 -8.79 -3.66
N TYR A 355 -18.87 -8.43 -4.76
CA TYR A 355 -17.58 -7.73 -4.75
C TYR A 355 -17.80 -6.23 -4.71
N LEU A 356 -17.75 -5.63 -3.50
CA LEU A 356 -18.10 -4.22 -3.30
C LEU A 356 -17.07 -3.24 -3.89
N ASN A 357 -15.83 -3.67 -4.10
CA ASN A 357 -14.78 -2.87 -4.71
C ASN A 357 -14.40 -3.34 -6.13
N GLY A 358 -15.23 -4.18 -6.75
CA GLY A 358 -14.85 -4.87 -7.98
C GLY A 358 -13.93 -6.07 -7.69
N SER A 359 -13.39 -6.67 -8.73
CA SER A 359 -12.51 -7.83 -8.61
C SER A 359 -11.57 -7.99 -9.81
N THR A 360 -10.62 -8.93 -9.70
CA THR A 360 -9.72 -9.28 -10.82
C THR A 360 -10.44 -9.84 -12.04
N GLU A 361 -11.68 -10.33 -11.89
CA GLU A 361 -12.48 -10.93 -12.97
C GLU A 361 -13.61 -10.01 -13.45
N ILE A 362 -13.86 -8.90 -12.77
CA ILE A 362 -14.85 -7.91 -13.18
C ILE A 362 -14.19 -6.83 -14.02
N TRP A 363 -14.75 -6.59 -15.19
CA TRP A 363 -14.29 -5.59 -16.15
C TRP A 363 -15.32 -4.48 -16.29
N TYR A 364 -14.89 -3.35 -16.79
CA TYR A 364 -15.69 -2.16 -16.99
C TYR A 364 -15.44 -1.60 -18.38
N ASP A 365 -16.52 -1.27 -19.05
CA ASP A 365 -16.53 -0.54 -20.31
C ASP A 365 -16.90 0.93 -20.05
N PRO A 366 -15.94 1.85 -20.12
CA PRO A 366 -16.19 3.27 -19.85
C PRO A 366 -17.11 3.94 -20.89
N TYR A 367 -17.16 3.42 -22.12
CA TYR A 367 -17.96 4.01 -23.18
C TYR A 367 -19.45 3.78 -22.98
N VAL A 368 -19.86 2.55 -22.69
CA VAL A 368 -21.25 2.20 -22.44
C VAL A 368 -21.65 2.20 -20.97
N ASN A 369 -20.68 2.48 -20.08
CA ASN A 369 -20.87 2.52 -18.64
C ASN A 369 -21.45 1.22 -18.07
N LYS A 370 -20.90 0.08 -18.49
CA LYS A 370 -21.33 -1.26 -18.07
C LYS A 370 -20.19 -2.04 -17.43
N MET A 371 -20.53 -2.93 -16.52
CA MET A 371 -19.61 -3.89 -15.95
C MET A 371 -20.04 -5.34 -16.21
N GLY A 372 -19.06 -6.25 -16.20
CA GLY A 372 -19.31 -7.67 -16.42
C GLY A 372 -18.01 -8.49 -16.50
N SER A 373 -18.12 -9.73 -16.93
CA SER A 373 -16.93 -10.49 -17.33
C SER A 373 -16.37 -9.91 -18.64
N LYS A 374 -15.06 -10.08 -18.87
CA LYS A 374 -14.43 -9.60 -20.12
C LYS A 374 -15.16 -10.14 -21.35
N ALA A 375 -15.53 -11.41 -21.32
CA ALA A 375 -16.24 -12.04 -22.42
C ALA A 375 -17.67 -11.50 -22.63
N SER A 376 -18.38 -11.09 -21.56
CA SER A 376 -19.74 -10.53 -21.66
C SER A 376 -19.76 -9.09 -22.15
N LEU A 377 -18.66 -8.36 -21.99
CA LEU A 377 -18.49 -6.98 -22.43
C LEU A 377 -17.83 -6.88 -23.80
N ASP A 378 -17.18 -7.96 -24.28
CA ASP A 378 -16.55 -7.97 -25.59
C ASP A 378 -17.63 -7.89 -26.68
N THR A 379 -17.69 -6.73 -27.31
CA THR A 379 -18.58 -6.45 -28.44
C THR A 379 -17.83 -6.65 -29.75
N ASN A 380 -18.54 -6.70 -30.87
CA ASN A 380 -17.92 -6.73 -32.20
C ASN A 380 -17.06 -5.49 -32.49
N GLU A 381 -17.22 -4.43 -31.70
CA GLU A 381 -16.45 -3.18 -31.82
C GLU A 381 -15.10 -3.23 -31.07
N HIS A 382 -14.93 -4.22 -30.18
CA HIS A 382 -13.72 -4.44 -29.37
C HIS A 382 -13.32 -3.21 -28.57
N HIS A 383 -14.20 -2.74 -27.68
CA HIS A 383 -13.92 -1.59 -26.82
C HIS A 383 -12.71 -1.85 -25.91
N ILE A 384 -12.00 -0.79 -25.54
CA ILE A 384 -10.92 -0.86 -24.52
C ILE A 384 -11.57 -1.00 -23.15
N LEU A 385 -11.56 -2.23 -22.63
CA LEU A 385 -12.09 -2.57 -21.33
C LEU A 385 -11.01 -2.39 -20.27
N VAL A 386 -11.40 -2.01 -19.04
CA VAL A 386 -10.50 -1.89 -17.89
C VAL A 386 -10.96 -2.80 -16.76
N PRO A 387 -10.04 -3.32 -15.93
CA PRO A 387 -10.43 -4.00 -14.70
C PRO A 387 -11.21 -3.07 -13.79
N LEU A 388 -12.36 -3.52 -13.28
CA LEU A 388 -13.13 -2.77 -12.32
C LEU A 388 -12.56 -2.98 -10.93
N MET A 389 -11.74 -2.06 -10.50
CA MET A 389 -11.07 -2.10 -9.21
C MET A 389 -11.16 -0.73 -8.55
N PHE A 390 -12.13 -0.61 -7.66
CA PHE A 390 -12.28 0.60 -6.86
C PHE A 390 -11.42 0.56 -5.61
N THR A 391 -11.02 1.72 -5.18
CA THR A 391 -10.38 1.91 -3.89
C THR A 391 -11.42 2.23 -2.82
N GLN A 392 -11.00 2.47 -1.61
CA GLN A 392 -11.89 2.81 -0.51
C GLN A 392 -12.28 4.31 -0.51
N SER A 393 -12.83 4.85 -1.60
CA SER A 393 -13.33 6.24 -1.64
C SER A 393 -14.85 6.30 -1.73
N GLY A 394 -15.46 7.32 -1.14
CA GLY A 394 -16.91 7.45 -0.99
C GLY A 394 -17.71 7.65 -2.28
N THR A 395 -17.04 7.77 -3.43
CA THR A 395 -17.68 8.04 -4.73
C THR A 395 -18.02 6.80 -5.57
N LYS A 396 -17.65 5.62 -5.12
CA LYS A 396 -17.70 4.36 -5.87
C LYS A 396 -19.07 3.93 -6.37
N PRO A 397 -20.13 3.94 -5.56
CA PRO A 397 -21.46 3.51 -6.02
C PRO A 397 -22.01 4.35 -7.18
N MET A 398 -21.49 5.56 -7.34
CA MET A 398 -21.92 6.51 -8.37
C MET A 398 -21.23 6.31 -9.71
N THR A 399 -20.24 5.41 -9.81
CA THR A 399 -19.42 5.27 -11.02
C THR A 399 -20.14 4.51 -12.13
N SER A 400 -20.97 3.53 -11.78
CA SER A 400 -21.89 2.86 -12.72
C SER A 400 -23.17 2.45 -12.04
N ILE A 401 -24.25 2.36 -12.82
CA ILE A 401 -25.56 1.87 -12.33
C ILE A 401 -25.42 0.43 -11.84
N ASP A 402 -24.70 -0.41 -12.60
CA ASP A 402 -24.49 -1.82 -12.27
C ASP A 402 -23.80 -1.97 -10.90
N MET A 403 -22.77 -1.12 -10.63
CA MET A 403 -22.10 -1.15 -9.34
C MET A 403 -23.02 -0.70 -8.20
N SER A 404 -23.83 0.32 -8.43
CA SER A 404 -24.83 0.74 -7.45
C SER A 404 -25.82 -0.38 -7.14
N MET A 405 -26.20 -1.19 -8.15
CA MET A 405 -27.07 -2.35 -7.95
C MET A 405 -26.40 -3.43 -7.08
N VAL A 406 -25.11 -3.68 -7.22
CA VAL A 406 -24.37 -4.61 -6.33
C VAL A 406 -24.54 -4.21 -4.86
N TYR A 407 -24.40 -2.92 -4.53
CA TYR A 407 -24.61 -2.42 -3.17
C TYR A 407 -26.08 -2.58 -2.71
N VAL A 408 -27.03 -2.22 -3.56
CA VAL A 408 -28.47 -2.33 -3.26
C VAL A 408 -28.86 -3.78 -3.01
N ASP A 409 -28.39 -4.70 -3.83
CA ASP A 409 -28.73 -6.12 -3.71
C ASP A 409 -28.05 -6.77 -2.50
N THR A 410 -26.80 -6.37 -2.20
CA THR A 410 -26.11 -6.76 -0.96
C THR A 410 -26.90 -6.29 0.26
N TYR A 411 -27.33 -5.02 0.27
CA TYR A 411 -28.15 -4.48 1.35
C TYR A 411 -29.46 -5.25 1.51
N LYS A 412 -30.19 -5.57 0.42
CA LYS A 412 -31.42 -6.36 0.46
C LYS A 412 -31.21 -7.77 1.03
N LYS A 413 -30.10 -8.43 0.64
CA LYS A 413 -29.71 -9.74 1.17
C LYS A 413 -29.44 -9.65 2.69
N TRP A 414 -28.68 -8.64 3.12
CA TRP A 414 -28.35 -8.44 4.53
C TRP A 414 -29.54 -8.03 5.39
N LYS A 415 -30.51 -7.33 4.83
CA LYS A 415 -31.75 -6.98 5.54
C LYS A 415 -32.59 -8.20 5.93
N GLN A 416 -32.36 -9.34 5.29
CA GLN A 416 -32.98 -10.62 5.61
C GLN A 416 -32.17 -11.46 6.60
N SER A 417 -31.04 -10.95 7.10
CA SER A 417 -30.17 -11.61 8.06
C SER A 417 -30.59 -11.34 9.49
N ASP A 418 -30.44 -12.35 10.34
CA ASP A 418 -30.58 -12.18 11.79
C ASP A 418 -29.38 -11.42 12.39
N ALA A 419 -28.20 -11.51 11.75
CA ALA A 419 -27.00 -10.79 12.12
C ALA A 419 -26.05 -10.64 10.92
N ILE A 420 -25.19 -9.61 10.94
CA ILE A 420 -24.10 -9.40 10.00
C ILE A 420 -22.78 -9.60 10.74
N VAL A 421 -21.93 -10.47 10.20
CA VAL A 421 -20.59 -10.76 10.72
C VAL A 421 -19.56 -10.07 9.84
N VAL A 422 -18.73 -9.23 10.43
CA VAL A 422 -17.65 -8.51 9.74
C VAL A 422 -16.32 -9.11 10.14
N VAL A 423 -15.50 -9.49 9.15
CA VAL A 423 -14.22 -10.16 9.37
C VAL A 423 -13.12 -9.47 8.58
N GLY A 424 -12.07 -9.04 9.28
CA GLY A 424 -10.89 -8.45 8.64
C GLY A 424 -11.12 -7.11 7.94
N PHE A 425 -12.22 -6.42 8.24
CA PHE A 425 -12.58 -5.10 7.72
C PHE A 425 -12.49 -4.06 8.83
N GLY A 426 -11.78 -2.95 8.57
CA GLY A 426 -11.41 -1.99 9.63
C GLY A 426 -12.34 -0.78 9.78
N PHE A 427 -13.36 -0.62 8.95
CA PHE A 427 -14.23 0.58 8.92
C PHE A 427 -13.42 1.88 8.92
N GLY A 428 -12.51 2.01 7.96
CA GLY A 428 -11.72 3.23 7.79
C GLY A 428 -12.60 4.45 7.47
N VAL A 429 -12.04 5.64 7.61
CA VAL A 429 -12.74 6.90 7.26
C VAL A 429 -13.21 6.89 5.80
N ASP A 430 -12.46 6.24 4.93
CA ASP A 430 -12.77 6.14 3.49
C ASP A 430 -13.86 5.08 3.18
N ASP A 431 -14.34 4.35 4.18
CA ASP A 431 -15.35 3.28 4.02
C ASP A 431 -16.76 3.74 4.40
N GLU A 432 -17.03 5.04 4.44
CA GLU A 432 -18.33 5.62 4.83
C GLU A 432 -19.52 5.03 4.05
N HIS A 433 -19.30 4.68 2.79
CA HIS A 433 -20.32 4.10 1.92
C HIS A 433 -20.72 2.65 2.30
N ILE A 434 -19.88 1.95 3.08
CA ILE A 434 -20.16 0.63 3.64
C ILE A 434 -20.63 0.76 5.10
N GLY A 435 -20.37 1.91 5.71
CA GLY A 435 -20.75 2.20 7.09
C GLY A 435 -22.26 2.28 7.26
N VAL A 436 -22.88 1.12 7.46
CA VAL A 436 -24.26 1.08 7.95
C VAL A 436 -24.26 1.68 9.35
N ARG A 437 -24.99 2.77 9.55
CA ARG A 437 -25.12 3.31 10.90
C ARG A 437 -25.65 2.21 11.81
N PRO A 438 -25.02 1.97 12.99
CA PRO A 438 -25.39 0.84 13.88
C PRO A 438 -26.84 0.80 14.33
N HIS A 439 -27.61 1.85 14.05
CA HIS A 439 -29.01 1.99 14.45
C HIS A 439 -30.02 1.34 13.47
N GLU A 440 -29.58 0.93 12.27
CA GLU A 440 -30.47 0.37 11.24
C GLU A 440 -30.32 -1.14 11.07
N ILE A 441 -29.20 -1.72 11.50
CA ILE A 441 -28.99 -3.18 11.50
C ILE A 441 -28.44 -3.57 12.87
N PRO A 442 -29.04 -4.49 13.60
CA PRO A 442 -28.50 -4.97 14.87
C PRO A 442 -27.17 -5.69 14.62
N ILE A 443 -26.08 -5.01 14.84
CA ILE A 443 -24.74 -5.63 14.90
C ILE A 443 -24.65 -6.29 16.27
N LYS A 444 -24.61 -7.62 16.31
CA LYS A 444 -24.33 -8.40 17.53
C LYS A 444 -22.90 -8.88 17.51
#